data_cf3713bcf4313ac018dc9aae759dcf8c
#
_entry.id   cf3713bcf4313ac018dc9aae759dcf8c
#
_cell.length_a   1.000
_cell.length_b   1.000
_cell.length_c   1.000
_cell.angle_alpha   90.00
_cell.angle_beta   90.00
_cell.angle_gamma   90.00
#
_symmetry.space_group_name_H-M   'P 1'
#
loop_
_entity.id
_entity.type
_entity.pdbx_description
1 polymer ?
#
loop_
_entity_poly.entity_id
_entity_poly.type
_entity_poly.pdbx_seq_one_letter_code
_entity_poly.pdbx_strand_id
1 'polypeptide(L)'
;PNILLAGMTNVILDIKGDLLRKHGNYLKAYGVTVKAFNLINPEESDRYNPMAYLEKETDVIRLITNMQASVKPPDAMKGDPFWDDGVALYLQAMFFHEWLTAKEENRKPTLNNIVKLVNMESKHVGNEEDDKTELQVEMDRLADSHGDDYPPVRDYRKLKEGAAETVRSIIIMVNAMLRLCETSALKRLFEDDDIDIPSLGLGVDGNPNKKTALFLVMPDNDQSFNFLISMFYTQLFDVLIRIADHKCNGSLPIHVRLWADEFYAGPKPTNTEVLMGTIRSRNMSIVPILQSIAQIKAIFPQDKWEVFLDNCAVMIYLGSGPAAFSTHEYISKLLGEMTIDTRNDGVTTGVHGNSSLNNQRAGR
;
A
#
# COMPACT_ATOMS: atom_id res chain seq x y z
N PRO A 1 -8.96 -20.28 6.11
CA PRO A 1 -10.34 -20.46 6.62
C PRO A 1 -11.06 -19.12 6.81
N ASN A 2 -10.43 -18.09 7.41
CA ASN A 2 -11.12 -16.84 7.73
C ASN A 2 -11.64 -16.06 6.51
N ILE A 3 -10.93 -16.12 5.38
CA ILE A 3 -11.35 -15.49 4.12
C ILE A 3 -12.65 -16.15 3.60
N LEU A 4 -12.81 -17.44 3.81
CA LEU A 4 -13.96 -18.23 3.35
C LEU A 4 -15.23 -17.99 4.16
N LEU A 5 -15.16 -17.35 5.33
CA LEU A 5 -16.34 -17.05 6.16
C LEU A 5 -17.26 -15.98 5.54
N ALA A 6 -16.80 -15.25 4.53
CA ALA A 6 -17.58 -14.30 3.74
C ALA A 6 -18.41 -13.26 4.56
N GLY A 7 -18.13 -13.13 5.85
CA GLY A 7 -18.85 -12.23 6.77
C GLY A 7 -18.52 -10.74 6.60
N MET A 8 -17.46 -10.42 5.84
CA MET A 8 -16.90 -9.10 5.66
C MET A 8 -16.30 -8.95 4.27
N THR A 9 -15.94 -7.73 3.90
CA THR A 9 -15.10 -7.47 2.71
C THR A 9 -13.66 -7.79 3.06
N ASN A 10 -13.01 -8.59 2.21
CA ASN A 10 -11.61 -8.96 2.35
C ASN A 10 -10.80 -8.35 1.22
N VAL A 11 -9.73 -7.64 1.56
CA VAL A 11 -8.66 -7.22 0.66
C VAL A 11 -7.45 -8.10 0.96
N ILE A 12 -6.94 -8.82 -0.01
CA ILE A 12 -6.02 -9.93 0.22
C ILE A 12 -4.78 -9.71 -0.64
N LEU A 13 -3.62 -9.52 -0.02
CA LEU A 13 -2.36 -9.59 -0.74
C LEU A 13 -2.09 -11.06 -1.07
N ASP A 14 -2.08 -11.38 -2.35
CA ASP A 14 -1.94 -12.75 -2.87
C ASP A 14 -0.68 -12.85 -3.73
N ILE A 15 0.42 -13.15 -3.07
CA ILE A 15 1.69 -13.37 -3.75
C ILE A 15 1.60 -14.68 -4.54
N LYS A 16 1.85 -14.62 -5.86
CA LYS A 16 1.70 -15.70 -6.85
C LYS A 16 0.27 -16.01 -7.32
N GLY A 17 -0.77 -15.40 -6.76
CA GLY A 17 -2.16 -15.64 -7.15
C GLY A 17 -2.74 -16.99 -6.71
N ASP A 18 -2.10 -17.65 -5.73
CA ASP A 18 -2.52 -18.97 -5.27
C ASP A 18 -3.86 -18.96 -4.53
N LEU A 19 -4.10 -17.90 -3.75
CA LEU A 19 -5.34 -17.78 -2.99
C LEU A 19 -6.53 -17.49 -3.92
N LEU A 20 -6.37 -16.63 -4.90
CA LEU A 20 -7.38 -16.36 -5.93
C LEU A 20 -7.74 -17.64 -6.69
N ARG A 21 -6.71 -18.36 -7.17
CA ARG A 21 -6.89 -19.59 -7.95
C ARG A 21 -7.61 -20.69 -7.16
N LYS A 22 -7.27 -20.86 -5.87
CA LYS A 22 -7.82 -21.90 -5.00
C LYS A 22 -9.22 -21.56 -4.48
N HIS A 23 -9.48 -20.28 -4.20
CA HIS A 23 -10.66 -19.88 -3.43
C HIS A 23 -11.62 -18.94 -4.16
N GLY A 24 -11.22 -18.34 -5.28
CA GLY A 24 -12.05 -17.37 -6.00
C GLY A 24 -13.40 -17.94 -6.44
N ASN A 25 -13.40 -19.12 -7.04
CA ASN A 25 -14.65 -19.77 -7.49
C ASN A 25 -15.55 -20.19 -6.32
N TYR A 26 -14.96 -20.62 -5.21
CA TYR A 26 -15.71 -20.95 -3.99
C TYR A 26 -16.43 -19.70 -3.46
N LEU A 27 -15.72 -18.57 -3.33
CA LEU A 27 -16.30 -17.32 -2.86
C LEU A 27 -17.43 -16.84 -3.77
N LYS A 28 -17.26 -16.91 -5.09
CA LYS A 28 -18.33 -16.61 -6.08
C LYS A 28 -19.57 -17.46 -5.87
N ALA A 29 -19.40 -18.75 -5.63
CA ALA A 29 -20.51 -19.69 -5.37
C ALA A 29 -21.29 -19.35 -4.08
N TYR A 30 -20.64 -18.70 -3.11
CA TYR A 30 -21.27 -18.21 -1.87
C TYR A 30 -21.78 -16.76 -1.98
N GLY A 31 -21.87 -16.21 -3.18
CA GLY A 31 -22.46 -14.89 -3.42
C GLY A 31 -21.55 -13.71 -3.08
N VAL A 32 -20.23 -13.95 -2.89
CA VAL A 32 -19.23 -12.89 -2.72
C VAL A 32 -18.78 -12.40 -4.09
N THR A 33 -18.76 -11.09 -4.28
CA THR A 33 -18.17 -10.48 -5.47
C THR A 33 -16.65 -10.64 -5.40
N VAL A 34 -16.05 -11.29 -6.40
CA VAL A 34 -14.60 -11.51 -6.45
C VAL A 34 -14.01 -10.58 -7.50
N LYS A 35 -13.09 -9.72 -7.08
CA LYS A 35 -12.31 -8.81 -7.93
C LYS A 35 -10.82 -9.12 -7.77
N ALA A 36 -10.05 -8.81 -8.80
CA ALA A 36 -8.60 -9.04 -8.81
C ALA A 36 -7.86 -7.85 -9.42
N PHE A 37 -6.97 -7.24 -8.63
CA PHE A 37 -5.94 -6.34 -9.14
C PHE A 37 -4.70 -7.20 -9.41
N ASN A 38 -4.57 -7.69 -10.65
CA ASN A 38 -3.62 -8.72 -11.02
C ASN A 38 -2.44 -8.15 -11.80
N LEU A 39 -1.28 -8.06 -11.16
CA LEU A 39 -0.05 -7.55 -11.75
C LEU A 39 0.84 -8.66 -12.36
N ILE A 40 0.48 -9.94 -12.17
CA ILE A 40 1.11 -11.07 -12.88
C ILE A 40 0.54 -11.18 -14.29
N ASN A 41 -0.79 -11.14 -14.40
CA ASN A 41 -1.53 -11.18 -15.67
C ASN A 41 -2.45 -9.93 -15.75
N PRO A 42 -1.91 -8.74 -16.08
CA PRO A 42 -2.70 -7.51 -16.08
C PRO A 42 -3.88 -7.53 -17.07
N GLU A 43 -3.83 -8.38 -18.10
CA GLU A 43 -4.91 -8.57 -19.06
C GLU A 43 -6.18 -9.19 -18.44
N GLU A 44 -6.00 -9.98 -17.37
CA GLU A 44 -7.09 -10.63 -16.62
C GLU A 44 -7.49 -9.81 -15.37
N SER A 45 -6.89 -8.64 -15.17
CA SER A 45 -7.15 -7.79 -14.03
C SER A 45 -8.44 -7.00 -14.18
N ASP A 46 -9.14 -6.77 -13.08
CA ASP A 46 -10.06 -5.65 -12.95
C ASP A 46 -9.25 -4.35 -13.04
N ARG A 47 -9.81 -3.33 -13.71
CA ARG A 47 -9.13 -2.05 -13.95
C ARG A 47 -9.14 -1.20 -12.68
N TYR A 48 -8.06 -0.47 -12.49
CA TYR A 48 -7.87 0.46 -11.39
C TYR A 48 -7.39 1.81 -11.91
N ASN A 49 -8.19 2.83 -11.75
CA ASN A 49 -7.83 4.18 -12.14
C ASN A 49 -7.63 5.05 -10.88
N PRO A 50 -6.38 5.35 -10.49
CA PRO A 50 -6.12 6.18 -9.31
C PRO A 50 -6.72 7.58 -9.39
N MET A 51 -6.94 8.11 -10.60
CA MET A 51 -7.53 9.43 -10.81
C MET A 51 -9.04 9.46 -10.50
N ALA A 52 -9.72 8.32 -10.49
CA ALA A 52 -11.17 8.23 -10.23
C ALA A 52 -11.56 8.64 -8.81
N TYR A 53 -10.61 8.67 -7.87
CA TYR A 53 -10.85 8.92 -6.44
C TYR A 53 -10.44 10.32 -5.97
N LEU A 54 -10.00 11.18 -6.89
CA LEU A 54 -9.59 12.56 -6.60
C LEU A 54 -10.83 13.47 -6.55
N GLU A 55 -11.09 14.07 -5.41
CA GLU A 55 -12.21 15.01 -5.20
C GLU A 55 -11.73 16.46 -5.09
N LYS A 56 -10.52 16.70 -4.60
CA LYS A 56 -9.96 18.01 -4.34
C LYS A 56 -8.45 18.06 -4.59
N GLU A 57 -7.88 19.25 -4.73
CA GLU A 57 -6.46 19.49 -5.02
C GLU A 57 -5.52 18.77 -4.03
N THR A 58 -5.89 18.75 -2.74
CA THR A 58 -5.11 18.06 -1.71
C THR A 58 -5.01 16.55 -1.93
N ASP A 59 -5.97 15.94 -2.64
CA ASP A 59 -5.94 14.51 -2.96
C ASP A 59 -4.89 14.23 -4.06
N VAL A 60 -4.73 15.16 -5.01
CA VAL A 60 -3.67 15.10 -6.03
C VAL A 60 -2.29 15.11 -5.36
N ILE A 61 -2.04 16.08 -4.47
CA ILE A 61 -0.77 16.23 -3.76
C ILE A 61 -0.47 14.96 -2.95
N ARG A 62 -1.47 14.43 -2.23
CA ARG A 62 -1.34 13.21 -1.43
C ARG A 62 -1.01 11.99 -2.28
N LEU A 63 -1.69 11.82 -3.42
CA LEU A 63 -1.43 10.72 -4.34
C LEU A 63 0.03 10.74 -4.82
N ILE A 64 0.54 11.91 -5.23
CA ILE A 64 1.93 12.09 -5.69
C ILE A 64 2.93 11.80 -4.57
N THR A 65 2.69 12.34 -3.37
CA THR A 65 3.56 12.09 -2.19
C THR A 65 3.64 10.58 -1.90
N ASN A 66 2.53 9.88 -2.00
CA ASN A 66 2.48 8.44 -1.76
C ASN A 66 3.15 7.65 -2.89
N MET A 67 2.99 8.07 -4.15
CA MET A 67 3.73 7.48 -5.27
C MET A 67 5.24 7.58 -5.05
N GLN A 68 5.75 8.75 -4.70
CA GLN A 68 7.18 8.96 -4.44
C GLN A 68 7.69 8.12 -3.26
N ALA A 69 6.92 8.08 -2.16
CA ALA A 69 7.28 7.28 -0.99
C ALA A 69 7.32 5.78 -1.31
N SER A 70 6.45 5.31 -2.21
CA SER A 70 6.32 3.89 -2.57
C SER A 70 7.41 3.37 -3.50
N VAL A 71 8.04 4.27 -4.28
CA VAL A 71 9.14 3.91 -5.20
C VAL A 71 10.47 3.79 -4.48
N LYS A 72 10.62 4.43 -3.31
CA LYS A 72 11.88 4.39 -2.55
C LYS A 72 12.02 3.09 -1.78
N PRO A 73 13.20 2.40 -1.88
CA PRO A 73 13.48 1.27 -0.99
C PRO A 73 13.40 1.69 0.48
N PRO A 74 12.96 0.81 1.39
CA PRO A 74 12.88 1.12 2.83
C PRO A 74 14.20 1.57 3.45
N ASP A 75 15.31 1.06 2.92
CA ASP A 75 16.68 1.34 3.39
C ASP A 75 17.39 2.41 2.55
N ALA A 76 16.67 3.12 1.66
CA ALA A 76 17.28 4.18 0.86
C ALA A 76 17.81 5.27 1.80
N MET A 77 19.09 5.59 1.68
CA MET A 77 19.65 6.78 2.31
C MET A 77 18.80 7.98 1.88
N LYS A 78 18.46 8.84 2.84
CA LYS A 78 17.76 10.09 2.52
C LYS A 78 18.61 10.87 1.52
N GLY A 79 18.16 10.91 0.28
CA GLY A 79 18.73 11.77 -0.74
C GLY A 79 18.49 13.24 -0.42
N ASP A 80 19.07 14.13 -1.21
CA ASP A 80 18.77 15.56 -1.11
C ASP A 80 17.28 15.78 -1.42
N PRO A 81 16.50 16.38 -0.50
CA PRO A 81 15.08 16.67 -0.68
C PRO A 81 14.77 17.46 -1.95
N PHE A 82 15.73 18.24 -2.44
CA PHE A 82 15.62 19.02 -3.66
C PHE A 82 15.13 18.21 -4.87
N TRP A 83 15.65 17.01 -5.06
CA TRP A 83 15.25 16.15 -6.18
C TRP A 83 13.81 15.65 -6.03
N ASP A 84 13.44 15.29 -4.81
CA ASP A 84 12.06 14.83 -4.52
C ASP A 84 11.06 15.96 -4.72
N ASP A 85 11.39 17.17 -4.28
CA ASP A 85 10.55 18.34 -4.44
C ASP A 85 10.39 18.72 -5.92
N GLY A 86 11.47 18.62 -6.70
CA GLY A 86 11.42 18.84 -8.15
C GLY A 86 10.55 17.83 -8.89
N VAL A 87 10.68 16.53 -8.56
CA VAL A 87 9.83 15.45 -9.10
C VAL A 87 8.37 15.67 -8.69
N ALA A 88 8.12 16.04 -7.42
CA ALA A 88 6.77 16.34 -6.96
C ALA A 88 6.13 17.48 -7.73
N LEU A 89 6.87 18.57 -7.93
CA LEU A 89 6.40 19.75 -8.64
C LEU A 89 6.03 19.45 -10.10
N TYR A 90 6.87 18.67 -10.80
CA TYR A 90 6.58 18.26 -12.17
C TYR A 90 5.36 17.33 -12.25
N LEU A 91 5.28 16.32 -11.37
CA LEU A 91 4.11 15.45 -11.30
C LEU A 91 2.84 16.22 -10.95
N GLN A 92 2.91 17.19 -10.02
CA GLN A 92 1.76 18.04 -9.68
C GLN A 92 1.24 18.79 -10.89
N ALA A 93 2.12 19.38 -11.69
CA ALA A 93 1.72 20.06 -12.92
C ALA A 93 0.97 19.12 -13.86
N MET A 94 1.46 17.89 -14.09
CA MET A 94 0.85 16.91 -14.98
C MET A 94 -0.49 16.36 -14.43
N PHE A 95 -0.53 16.04 -13.14
CA PHE A 95 -1.75 15.52 -12.51
C PHE A 95 -2.85 16.58 -12.43
N PHE A 96 -2.51 17.84 -12.09
CA PHE A 96 -3.47 18.93 -12.11
C PHE A 96 -3.97 19.21 -13.52
N HIS A 97 -3.08 19.20 -14.53
CA HIS A 97 -3.48 19.35 -15.94
C HIS A 97 -4.56 18.33 -16.28
N GLU A 98 -4.28 17.04 -16.12
CA GLU A 98 -5.22 15.99 -16.50
C GLU A 98 -6.51 16.05 -15.69
N TRP A 99 -6.42 16.27 -14.37
CA TRP A 99 -7.58 16.27 -13.49
C TRP A 99 -8.53 17.45 -13.78
N LEU A 100 -7.98 18.66 -13.97
CA LEU A 100 -8.77 19.88 -14.23
C LEU A 100 -9.32 19.89 -15.65
N THR A 101 -8.49 19.59 -16.66
CA THR A 101 -8.93 19.52 -18.05
C THR A 101 -10.00 18.44 -18.27
N ALA A 102 -9.83 17.27 -17.66
CA ALA A 102 -10.85 16.21 -17.74
C ALA A 102 -12.20 16.66 -17.15
N LYS A 103 -12.15 17.42 -16.05
CA LYS A 103 -13.36 17.98 -15.43
C LYS A 103 -14.05 19.01 -16.33
N GLU A 104 -13.30 19.87 -17.00
CA GLU A 104 -13.83 20.85 -17.96
C GLU A 104 -14.44 20.18 -19.18
N GLU A 105 -13.76 19.14 -19.70
CA GLU A 105 -14.22 18.34 -20.85
C GLU A 105 -15.30 17.31 -20.52
N ASN A 106 -15.69 17.21 -19.26
CA ASN A 106 -16.65 16.22 -18.73
C ASN A 106 -16.29 14.78 -19.11
N ARG A 107 -15.01 14.44 -19.03
CA ARG A 107 -14.46 13.09 -19.22
C ARG A 107 -13.82 12.55 -17.94
N LYS A 108 -13.54 11.27 -17.90
CA LYS A 108 -12.79 10.66 -16.78
C LYS A 108 -11.30 10.99 -16.94
N PRO A 109 -10.64 11.52 -15.89
CA PRO A 109 -9.19 11.65 -15.87
C PRO A 109 -8.55 10.27 -15.78
N THR A 110 -7.38 10.08 -16.45
CA THR A 110 -6.67 8.80 -16.44
C THR A 110 -5.17 8.96 -16.27
N LEU A 111 -4.52 7.97 -15.63
CA LEU A 111 -3.06 7.93 -15.52
C LEU A 111 -2.40 7.84 -16.91
N ASN A 112 -3.07 7.23 -17.89
CA ASN A 112 -2.57 7.12 -19.25
C ASN A 112 -2.37 8.49 -19.93
N ASN A 113 -3.24 9.46 -19.65
CA ASN A 113 -3.10 10.80 -20.18
C ASN A 113 -1.95 11.57 -19.51
N ILE A 114 -1.70 11.32 -18.23
CA ILE A 114 -0.52 11.87 -17.54
C ILE A 114 0.77 11.37 -18.19
N VAL A 115 0.86 10.07 -18.49
CA VAL A 115 2.01 9.51 -19.24
C VAL A 115 2.16 10.17 -20.62
N LYS A 116 1.06 10.44 -21.33
CA LYS A 116 1.11 11.16 -22.62
C LYS A 116 1.64 12.58 -22.44
N LEU A 117 1.18 13.32 -21.43
CA LEU A 117 1.65 14.68 -21.13
C LEU A 117 3.16 14.70 -20.85
N VAL A 118 3.64 13.78 -20.02
CA VAL A 118 5.09 13.66 -19.74
C VAL A 118 5.88 13.38 -21.03
N ASN A 119 5.35 12.55 -21.93
CA ASN A 119 5.98 12.26 -23.22
C ASN A 119 5.97 13.44 -24.20
N MET A 120 5.06 14.41 -24.06
CA MET A 120 5.06 15.64 -24.86
C MET A 120 6.27 16.54 -24.56
N GLU A 121 6.89 16.40 -23.37
CA GLU A 121 8.09 17.16 -23.01
C GLU A 121 9.30 16.81 -23.91
N SER A 122 9.35 15.61 -24.47
CA SER A 122 10.44 15.16 -25.36
C SER A 122 10.20 15.48 -26.84
N LYS A 123 9.05 16.07 -27.19
CA LYS A 123 8.67 16.38 -28.55
C LYS A 123 8.70 17.87 -28.78
N HIS A 124 9.48 18.30 -29.78
CA HIS A 124 9.57 19.70 -30.18
C HIS A 124 8.58 20.01 -31.32
N VAL A 125 8.02 21.21 -31.29
CA VAL A 125 7.03 21.65 -32.30
C VAL A 125 7.70 22.10 -33.62
N GLY A 126 9.01 22.40 -33.59
CA GLY A 126 9.84 22.76 -34.72
C GLY A 126 10.94 21.76 -35.01
N ASN A 127 11.89 22.13 -35.88
CA ASN A 127 13.01 21.28 -36.27
C ASN A 127 14.34 21.61 -35.54
N GLU A 128 14.33 22.63 -34.68
CA GLU A 128 15.52 23.06 -33.91
C GLU A 128 15.43 22.61 -32.45
N GLU A 129 16.58 22.35 -31.83
CA GLU A 129 16.63 21.92 -30.42
C GLU A 129 16.14 22.99 -29.44
N ASP A 130 16.16 24.27 -29.85
CA ASP A 130 15.68 25.41 -29.07
C ASP A 130 14.19 25.68 -29.24
N ASP A 131 13.49 24.93 -30.10
CA ASP A 131 12.06 25.06 -30.29
C ASP A 131 11.29 24.59 -29.03
N LYS A 132 10.14 25.21 -28.78
CA LYS A 132 9.27 24.84 -27.67
C LYS A 132 8.84 23.38 -27.79
N THR A 133 8.78 22.67 -26.65
CA THR A 133 8.19 21.33 -26.59
C THR A 133 6.67 21.39 -26.76
N GLU A 134 6.05 20.27 -27.20
CA GLU A 134 4.58 20.15 -27.28
C GLU A 134 3.93 20.50 -25.94
N LEU A 135 4.56 20.08 -24.80
CA LEU A 135 4.06 20.38 -23.46
C LEU A 135 4.16 21.87 -23.12
N GLN A 136 5.24 22.56 -23.51
CA GLN A 136 5.36 24.00 -23.31
C GLN A 136 4.26 24.77 -24.06
N VAL A 137 3.97 24.38 -25.30
CA VAL A 137 2.89 24.98 -26.10
C VAL A 137 1.54 24.77 -25.43
N GLU A 138 1.30 23.57 -24.89
CA GLU A 138 0.05 23.27 -24.17
C GLU A 138 -0.06 24.10 -22.87
N MET A 139 1.02 24.23 -22.11
CA MET A 139 1.02 25.06 -20.88
C MET A 139 0.81 26.56 -21.19
N ASP A 140 1.38 27.06 -22.29
CA ASP A 140 1.12 28.42 -22.75
C ASP A 140 -0.34 28.64 -23.14
N ARG A 141 -0.96 27.67 -23.85
CA ARG A 141 -2.39 27.67 -24.18
C ARG A 141 -3.27 27.74 -22.93
N LEU A 142 -2.91 26.97 -21.88
CA LEU A 142 -3.63 27.04 -20.61
C LEU A 142 -3.42 28.36 -19.88
N ALA A 143 -2.21 28.92 -19.94
CA ALA A 143 -1.92 30.26 -19.37
C ALA A 143 -2.75 31.35 -20.03
N ASP A 144 -2.90 31.31 -21.35
CA ASP A 144 -3.71 32.26 -22.12
C ASP A 144 -5.21 32.17 -21.75
N SER A 145 -5.70 30.97 -21.42
CA SER A 145 -7.12 30.77 -21.10
C SER A 145 -7.48 30.92 -19.63
N HIS A 146 -6.58 30.56 -18.70
CA HIS A 146 -6.85 30.52 -17.25
C HIS A 146 -5.94 31.42 -16.42
N GLY A 147 -4.89 31.99 -17.01
CA GLY A 147 -3.89 32.80 -16.33
C GLY A 147 -2.73 32.00 -15.73
N ASP A 148 -1.69 32.73 -15.28
CA ASP A 148 -0.44 32.16 -14.81
C ASP A 148 -0.55 31.43 -13.44
N ASP A 149 -1.56 31.80 -12.65
CA ASP A 149 -1.81 31.16 -11.34
C ASP A 149 -2.57 29.83 -11.43
N TYR A 150 -2.98 29.44 -12.64
CA TYR A 150 -3.63 28.14 -12.83
C TYR A 150 -2.71 27.00 -12.39
N PRO A 151 -3.15 26.07 -11.54
CA PRO A 151 -2.28 25.11 -10.87
C PRO A 151 -1.28 24.38 -11.79
N PRO A 152 -1.67 23.80 -12.94
CA PRO A 152 -0.73 23.12 -13.83
C PRO A 152 0.32 24.07 -14.42
N VAL A 153 -0.10 25.28 -14.83
CA VAL A 153 0.80 26.30 -15.40
C VAL A 153 1.78 26.79 -14.36
N ARG A 154 1.27 27.19 -13.20
CA ARG A 154 2.07 27.68 -12.07
C ARG A 154 3.17 26.70 -11.68
N ASP A 155 2.82 25.43 -11.49
CA ASP A 155 3.76 24.43 -10.99
C ASP A 155 4.77 24.02 -12.09
N TYR A 156 4.34 23.98 -13.35
CA TYR A 156 5.23 23.76 -14.49
C TYR A 156 6.24 24.90 -14.67
N ARG A 157 5.79 26.17 -14.60
CA ARG A 157 6.67 27.33 -14.73
C ARG A 157 7.69 27.42 -13.60
N LYS A 158 7.28 27.15 -12.35
CA LYS A 158 8.21 27.08 -11.21
C LYS A 158 9.32 26.04 -11.44
N LEU A 159 8.99 24.88 -12.01
CA LEU A 159 10.02 23.91 -12.36
C LEU A 159 10.97 24.48 -13.43
N LYS A 160 10.44 25.12 -14.46
CA LYS A 160 11.22 25.67 -15.59
C LYS A 160 12.10 26.87 -15.22
N GLU A 161 11.89 27.51 -14.08
CA GLU A 161 12.79 28.53 -13.53
C GLU A 161 14.15 27.94 -13.08
N GLY A 162 14.23 26.63 -12.87
CA GLY A 162 15.47 25.94 -12.55
C GLY A 162 16.46 25.89 -13.72
N ALA A 163 17.72 25.59 -13.42
CA ALA A 163 18.75 25.37 -14.45
C ALA A 163 18.32 24.25 -15.42
N ALA A 164 18.51 24.44 -16.73
CA ALA A 164 18.04 23.53 -17.77
C ALA A 164 18.50 22.06 -17.55
N GLU A 165 19.74 21.85 -17.11
CA GLU A 165 20.27 20.52 -16.81
C GLU A 165 19.56 19.86 -15.63
N THR A 166 19.22 20.64 -14.60
CA THR A 166 18.50 20.18 -13.42
C THR A 166 17.07 19.76 -13.81
N VAL A 167 16.37 20.60 -14.57
CA VAL A 167 15.02 20.32 -15.07
C VAL A 167 15.01 19.05 -15.91
N ARG A 168 15.99 18.90 -16.83
CA ARG A 168 16.15 17.69 -17.64
C ARG A 168 16.35 16.43 -16.78
N SER A 169 17.14 16.53 -15.72
CA SER A 169 17.36 15.40 -14.79
C SER A 169 16.08 15.01 -14.06
N ILE A 170 15.28 15.99 -13.61
CA ILE A 170 13.98 15.74 -12.97
C ILE A 170 13.02 15.05 -13.93
N ILE A 171 12.95 15.50 -15.19
CA ILE A 171 12.09 14.88 -16.22
C ILE A 171 12.52 13.42 -16.47
N ILE A 172 13.82 13.13 -16.52
CA ILE A 172 14.33 11.77 -16.64
C ILE A 172 13.90 10.89 -15.46
N MET A 173 13.95 11.42 -14.23
CA MET A 173 13.50 10.69 -13.03
C MET A 173 12.01 10.37 -13.09
N VAL A 174 11.17 11.31 -13.54
CA VAL A 174 9.72 11.09 -13.70
C VAL A 174 9.44 10.05 -14.80
N ASN A 175 10.14 10.14 -15.95
CA ASN A 175 10.03 9.13 -17.02
C ASN A 175 10.41 7.73 -16.52
N ALA A 176 11.50 7.62 -15.73
CA ALA A 176 11.91 6.34 -15.13
C ALA A 176 10.85 5.78 -14.17
N MET A 177 10.22 6.65 -13.38
CA MET A 177 9.15 6.29 -12.44
C MET A 177 7.89 5.78 -13.17
N LEU A 178 7.50 6.44 -14.27
CA LEU A 178 6.29 6.10 -15.02
C LEU A 178 6.50 5.04 -16.11
N ARG A 179 7.74 4.58 -16.33
CA ARG A 179 8.09 3.65 -17.42
C ARG A 179 7.23 2.38 -17.45
N LEU A 180 6.90 1.82 -16.30
CA LEU A 180 6.04 0.63 -16.24
C LEU A 180 4.62 0.92 -16.74
N CYS A 181 4.11 2.14 -16.49
CA CYS A 181 2.78 2.54 -16.93
C CYS A 181 2.66 2.69 -18.47
N GLU A 182 3.77 2.69 -19.19
CA GLU A 182 3.79 2.76 -20.65
C GLU A 182 3.51 1.43 -21.35
N THR A 183 3.62 0.31 -20.63
CA THR A 183 3.33 -1.02 -21.18
C THR A 183 1.86 -1.15 -21.57
N SER A 184 1.57 -1.86 -22.66
CA SER A 184 0.19 -2.03 -23.17
C SER A 184 -0.73 -2.65 -22.09
N ALA A 185 -0.20 -3.59 -21.31
CA ALA A 185 -0.93 -4.27 -20.26
C ALA A 185 -1.35 -3.30 -19.14
N LEU A 186 -0.44 -2.43 -18.66
CA LEU A 186 -0.76 -1.44 -17.63
C LEU A 186 -1.57 -0.27 -18.16
N LYS A 187 -1.41 0.12 -19.44
CA LYS A 187 -2.31 1.10 -20.06
C LYS A 187 -3.77 0.66 -20.00
N ARG A 188 -4.05 -0.62 -20.32
CA ARG A 188 -5.41 -1.18 -20.16
C ARG A 188 -5.88 -1.14 -18.70
N LEU A 189 -4.98 -1.44 -17.76
CA LEU A 189 -5.29 -1.47 -16.33
C LEU A 189 -5.76 -0.09 -15.81
N PHE A 190 -5.14 1.00 -16.28
CA PHE A 190 -5.43 2.37 -15.84
C PHE A 190 -6.47 3.11 -16.71
N GLU A 191 -7.08 2.45 -17.69
CA GLU A 191 -8.03 3.08 -18.61
C GLU A 191 -9.36 3.43 -17.93
N ASP A 192 -9.82 2.59 -17.00
CA ASP A 192 -11.07 2.77 -16.28
C ASP A 192 -10.95 2.18 -14.86
N ASP A 193 -12.03 2.23 -14.07
CA ASP A 193 -12.06 1.73 -12.70
C ASP A 193 -13.18 0.71 -12.50
N ASP A 194 -12.82 -0.56 -12.41
CA ASP A 194 -13.71 -1.68 -12.11
C ASP A 194 -13.65 -2.07 -10.62
N ILE A 195 -12.57 -1.67 -9.91
CA ILE A 195 -12.37 -2.03 -8.51
C ILE A 195 -13.40 -1.37 -7.61
N ASP A 196 -13.74 -0.10 -7.88
CA ASP A 196 -14.76 0.64 -7.11
C ASP A 196 -14.51 0.54 -5.60
N ILE A 197 -13.46 1.24 -5.12
CA ILE A 197 -13.07 1.25 -3.71
C ILE A 197 -14.26 1.57 -2.78
N PRO A 198 -15.15 2.53 -3.07
CA PRO A 198 -16.33 2.78 -2.25
C PRO A 198 -17.19 1.55 -1.97
N SER A 199 -17.37 0.68 -2.96
CA SER A 199 -18.16 -0.55 -2.81
C SER A 199 -17.61 -1.54 -1.79
N LEU A 200 -16.30 -1.48 -1.51
CA LEU A 200 -15.66 -2.34 -0.52
C LEU A 200 -16.20 -2.07 0.90
N GLY A 201 -16.51 -0.81 1.21
CA GLY A 201 -17.05 -0.41 2.51
C GLY A 201 -18.57 -0.32 2.55
N LEU A 202 -19.21 0.07 1.43
CA LEU A 202 -20.66 0.28 1.32
C LEU A 202 -21.41 -0.95 0.84
N GLY A 203 -20.72 -1.89 0.20
CA GLY A 203 -21.29 -3.02 -0.52
C GLY A 203 -21.53 -2.72 -2.01
N VAL A 204 -21.55 -3.75 -2.81
CA VAL A 204 -21.79 -3.64 -4.25
C VAL A 204 -23.16 -3.04 -4.50
N ASP A 205 -23.24 -2.02 -5.35
CA ASP A 205 -24.44 -1.22 -5.60
C ASP A 205 -25.01 -0.55 -4.33
N GLY A 206 -24.17 -0.27 -3.33
CA GLY A 206 -24.60 0.29 -2.04
C GLY A 206 -25.35 -0.69 -1.12
N ASN A 207 -25.30 -1.99 -1.43
CA ASN A 207 -25.97 -3.03 -0.64
C ASN A 207 -25.00 -3.69 0.35
N PRO A 208 -25.13 -3.47 1.67
CA PRO A 208 -24.22 -4.02 2.68
C PRO A 208 -24.22 -5.56 2.77
N ASN A 209 -25.20 -6.23 2.17
CA ASN A 209 -25.23 -7.69 2.12
C ASN A 209 -24.35 -8.26 1.00
N LYS A 210 -24.00 -7.45 -0.02
CA LYS A 210 -23.13 -7.84 -1.13
C LYS A 210 -21.68 -7.44 -0.82
N LYS A 211 -20.90 -8.40 -0.31
CA LYS A 211 -19.52 -8.20 0.09
C LYS A 211 -18.55 -8.55 -1.03
N THR A 212 -17.35 -8.01 -0.95
CA THR A 212 -16.30 -8.21 -1.96
C THR A 212 -15.08 -8.92 -1.36
N ALA A 213 -14.48 -9.80 -2.13
CA ALA A 213 -13.13 -10.29 -1.92
C ALA A 213 -12.24 -9.74 -3.05
N LEU A 214 -11.38 -8.80 -2.72
CA LEU A 214 -10.43 -8.20 -3.65
C LEU A 214 -9.06 -8.84 -3.45
N PHE A 215 -8.54 -9.46 -4.49
CA PHE A 215 -7.20 -10.05 -4.50
C PHE A 215 -6.22 -9.10 -5.17
N LEU A 216 -5.17 -8.75 -4.46
CA LEU A 216 -4.03 -7.97 -4.95
C LEU A 216 -2.93 -8.95 -5.32
N VAL A 217 -2.90 -9.34 -6.59
CA VAL A 217 -2.03 -10.40 -7.09
C VAL A 217 -0.74 -9.80 -7.63
N MET A 218 0.39 -10.21 -7.09
CA MET A 218 1.70 -9.72 -7.50
C MET A 218 2.76 -10.84 -7.54
N PRO A 219 3.81 -10.70 -8.37
CA PRO A 219 4.91 -11.66 -8.39
C PRO A 219 5.75 -11.59 -7.10
N ASP A 220 6.32 -12.71 -6.68
CA ASP A 220 7.17 -12.81 -5.49
C ASP A 220 8.63 -12.36 -5.73
N ASN A 221 9.06 -12.41 -6.97
CA ASN A 221 10.43 -12.15 -7.38
C ASN A 221 10.65 -10.79 -8.06
N ASP A 222 9.59 -10.00 -8.23
CA ASP A 222 9.65 -8.68 -8.88
C ASP A 222 9.00 -7.60 -8.00
N GLN A 223 9.83 -6.75 -7.43
CA GLN A 223 9.40 -5.63 -6.59
C GLN A 223 9.02 -4.38 -7.39
N SER A 224 9.17 -4.41 -8.72
CA SER A 224 8.89 -3.25 -9.58
C SER A 224 7.44 -2.77 -9.48
N PHE A 225 6.52 -3.65 -9.10
CA PHE A 225 5.10 -3.36 -8.94
C PHE A 225 4.70 -2.93 -7.52
N ASN A 226 5.61 -2.96 -6.55
CA ASN A 226 5.28 -2.63 -5.16
C ASN A 226 4.69 -1.22 -5.02
N PHE A 227 5.16 -0.27 -5.83
CA PHE A 227 4.65 1.10 -5.78
C PHE A 227 3.15 1.18 -6.15
N LEU A 228 2.68 0.36 -7.10
CA LEU A 228 1.27 0.33 -7.50
C LEU A 228 0.37 -0.17 -6.37
N ILE A 229 0.78 -1.24 -5.69
CA ILE A 229 0.03 -1.77 -4.56
C ILE A 229 0.08 -0.82 -3.36
N SER A 230 1.22 -0.18 -3.09
CA SER A 230 1.34 0.81 -2.01
C SER A 230 0.48 2.04 -2.27
N MET A 231 0.46 2.52 -3.52
CA MET A 231 -0.44 3.58 -3.98
C MET A 231 -1.91 3.18 -3.80
N PHE A 232 -2.26 1.96 -4.23
CA PHE A 232 -3.60 1.42 -4.03
C PHE A 232 -4.00 1.35 -2.55
N TYR A 233 -3.13 0.84 -1.68
CA TYR A 233 -3.41 0.80 -0.24
C TYR A 233 -3.69 2.17 0.34
N THR A 234 -2.89 3.17 -0.04
CA THR A 234 -3.09 4.53 0.47
C THR A 234 -4.43 5.08 0.02
N GLN A 235 -4.79 4.93 -1.26
CA GLN A 235 -6.11 5.33 -1.73
C GLN A 235 -7.25 4.55 -1.10
N LEU A 236 -7.08 3.24 -0.93
CA LEU A 236 -8.07 2.38 -0.27
C LEU A 236 -8.46 2.96 1.09
N PHE A 237 -7.47 3.20 1.95
CA PHE A 237 -7.73 3.70 3.29
C PHE A 237 -8.22 5.16 3.28
N ASP A 238 -7.65 6.03 2.47
CA ASP A 238 -8.08 7.44 2.37
C ASP A 238 -9.54 7.55 1.92
N VAL A 239 -9.93 6.82 0.90
CA VAL A 239 -11.31 6.83 0.37
C VAL A 239 -12.28 6.25 1.39
N LEU A 240 -11.95 5.11 2.00
CA LEU A 240 -12.82 4.46 2.98
C LEU A 240 -12.95 5.25 4.28
N ILE A 241 -11.87 5.88 4.77
CA ILE A 241 -11.92 6.80 5.92
C ILE A 241 -12.84 7.98 5.62
N ARG A 242 -12.68 8.61 4.45
CA ARG A 242 -13.53 9.73 4.04
C ARG A 242 -15.01 9.33 3.96
N ILE A 243 -15.31 8.16 3.42
CA ILE A 243 -16.67 7.62 3.35
C ILE A 243 -17.23 7.37 4.77
N ALA A 244 -16.45 6.72 5.63
CA ALA A 244 -16.85 6.46 7.01
C ALA A 244 -17.20 7.76 7.74
N ASP A 245 -16.31 8.77 7.66
CA ASP A 245 -16.44 10.01 8.40
C ASP A 245 -17.57 10.90 7.86
N HIS A 246 -17.75 10.99 6.53
CA HIS A 246 -18.69 11.94 5.93
C HIS A 246 -20.03 11.33 5.48
N LYS A 247 -20.08 10.02 5.20
CA LYS A 247 -21.29 9.37 4.66
C LYS A 247 -21.89 8.32 5.59
N CYS A 248 -21.12 7.81 6.59
CA CYS A 248 -21.52 6.67 7.40
C CYS A 248 -21.47 6.93 8.92
N ASN A 249 -21.55 8.19 9.37
CA ASN A 249 -21.50 8.56 10.79
C ASN A 249 -20.30 8.01 11.56
N GLY A 250 -19.12 7.96 10.91
CA GLY A 250 -17.87 7.54 11.51
C GLY A 250 -17.52 6.05 11.39
N SER A 251 -18.42 5.20 10.84
CA SER A 251 -18.16 3.76 10.72
C SER A 251 -18.77 3.17 9.46
N LEU A 252 -18.00 2.41 8.69
CA LEU A 252 -18.47 1.73 7.50
C LEU A 252 -19.51 0.66 7.84
N PRO A 253 -20.56 0.47 7.00
CA PRO A 253 -21.56 -0.57 7.20
C PRO A 253 -21.00 -1.99 7.06
N ILE A 254 -19.94 -2.17 6.27
CA ILE A 254 -19.24 -3.45 6.12
C ILE A 254 -17.85 -3.35 6.73
N HIS A 255 -17.46 -4.36 7.51
CA HIS A 255 -16.08 -4.47 7.97
C HIS A 255 -15.15 -4.75 6.80
N VAL A 256 -14.13 -3.93 6.60
CA VAL A 256 -13.10 -4.11 5.57
C VAL A 256 -11.80 -4.57 6.22
N ARG A 257 -11.32 -5.75 5.83
CA ARG A 257 -10.11 -6.35 6.36
C ARG A 257 -9.04 -6.51 5.30
N LEU A 258 -7.87 -5.94 5.56
CA LEU A 258 -6.67 -6.19 4.77
C LEU A 258 -5.90 -7.38 5.36
N TRP A 259 -5.70 -8.42 4.54
CA TRP A 259 -4.80 -9.53 4.82
C TRP A 259 -3.47 -9.25 4.13
N ALA A 260 -2.48 -8.85 4.90
CA ALA A 260 -1.15 -8.52 4.41
C ALA A 260 -0.22 -9.72 4.61
N ASP A 261 -0.32 -10.69 3.70
CA ASP A 261 0.61 -11.81 3.64
C ASP A 261 2.00 -11.31 3.22
N GLU A 262 3.05 -11.98 3.69
CA GLU A 262 4.44 -11.55 3.48
C GLU A 262 4.67 -10.05 3.84
N PHE A 263 4.10 -9.60 4.96
CA PHE A 263 4.10 -8.19 5.34
C PHE A 263 5.51 -7.57 5.41
N TYR A 264 6.55 -8.38 5.68
CA TYR A 264 7.93 -7.89 5.68
C TYR A 264 8.40 -7.51 4.28
N ALA A 265 8.27 -8.40 3.31
CA ALA A 265 8.78 -8.22 1.95
C ALA A 265 7.78 -7.48 1.03
N GLY A 266 6.48 -7.61 1.32
CA GLY A 266 5.42 -7.03 0.50
C GLY A 266 5.23 -5.52 0.67
N PRO A 267 4.46 -4.90 -0.24
CA PRO A 267 4.09 -3.50 -0.15
C PRO A 267 3.23 -3.22 1.09
N LYS A 268 3.35 -2.01 1.63
CA LYS A 268 2.68 -1.59 2.86
C LYS A 268 1.93 -0.28 2.65
N PRO A 269 0.82 -0.04 3.35
CA PRO A 269 0.24 1.30 3.44
C PRO A 269 1.25 2.28 4.03
N THR A 270 1.23 3.52 3.58
CA THR A 270 2.06 4.59 4.16
C THR A 270 1.67 4.83 5.62
N ASN A 271 2.65 4.99 6.51
CA ASN A 271 2.45 5.21 7.95
C ASN A 271 1.54 4.15 8.59
N THR A 272 1.78 2.88 8.31
CA THR A 272 0.94 1.76 8.75
C THR A 272 0.73 1.75 10.28
N GLU A 273 1.75 2.10 11.08
CA GLU A 273 1.66 2.15 12.53
C GLU A 273 0.63 3.16 13.03
N VAL A 274 0.53 4.32 12.38
CA VAL A 274 -0.47 5.35 12.70
C VAL A 274 -1.85 4.95 12.15
N LEU A 275 -1.87 4.40 10.95
CA LEU A 275 -3.09 3.96 10.27
C LEU A 275 -3.84 2.93 11.12
N MET A 276 -3.16 1.92 11.65
CA MET A 276 -3.77 0.87 12.48
C MET A 276 -4.50 1.43 13.71
N GLY A 277 -3.98 2.49 14.32
CA GLY A 277 -4.64 3.16 15.45
C GLY A 277 -5.92 3.90 15.05
N THR A 278 -6.01 4.37 13.81
CA THR A 278 -7.13 5.24 13.34
C THR A 278 -8.27 4.49 12.66
N ILE A 279 -8.00 3.37 12.00
CA ILE A 279 -9.01 2.66 11.20
C ILE A 279 -9.99 1.82 12.00
N ARG A 280 -9.64 1.46 13.24
CA ARG A 280 -10.47 0.59 14.09
C ARG A 280 -11.88 1.15 14.32
N SER A 281 -12.00 2.43 14.64
CA SER A 281 -13.28 3.09 14.87
C SER A 281 -14.15 3.14 13.60
N ARG A 282 -13.52 3.06 12.43
CA ARG A 282 -14.16 3.14 11.10
C ARG A 282 -14.54 1.79 10.52
N ASN A 283 -14.55 0.75 11.35
CA ASN A 283 -14.88 -0.63 10.97
C ASN A 283 -13.89 -1.22 9.93
N MET A 284 -12.60 -0.94 10.10
CA MET A 284 -11.52 -1.49 9.26
C MET A 284 -10.45 -2.15 10.12
N SER A 285 -9.74 -3.13 9.56
CA SER A 285 -8.62 -3.80 10.24
C SER A 285 -7.55 -4.28 9.25
N ILE A 286 -6.32 -4.40 9.74
CA ILE A 286 -5.19 -5.00 9.03
C ILE A 286 -4.75 -6.25 9.79
N VAL A 287 -4.47 -7.32 9.07
CA VAL A 287 -3.89 -8.56 9.60
C VAL A 287 -2.52 -8.75 8.96
N PRO A 288 -1.46 -8.26 9.59
CA PRO A 288 -0.10 -8.48 9.10
C PRO A 288 0.34 -9.92 9.44
N ILE A 289 0.91 -10.62 8.46
CA ILE A 289 1.47 -11.96 8.61
C ILE A 289 2.98 -11.85 8.48
N LEU A 290 3.69 -12.31 9.52
CA LEU A 290 5.13 -12.16 9.69
C LEU A 290 5.74 -13.48 10.15
N GLN A 291 7.01 -13.69 9.87
CA GLN A 291 7.74 -14.90 10.24
C GLN A 291 8.48 -14.75 11.57
N SER A 292 8.77 -13.52 12.00
CA SER A 292 9.50 -13.25 13.24
C SER A 292 9.31 -11.81 13.76
N ILE A 293 9.57 -11.58 15.04
CA ILE A 293 9.62 -10.24 15.65
C ILE A 293 10.76 -9.40 15.06
N ALA A 294 11.86 -10.04 14.62
CA ALA A 294 12.96 -9.34 13.97
C ALA A 294 12.50 -8.61 12.69
N GLN A 295 11.56 -9.18 11.93
CA GLN A 295 10.99 -8.53 10.74
C GLN A 295 10.23 -7.26 11.10
N ILE A 296 9.46 -7.26 12.20
CA ILE A 296 8.74 -6.05 12.66
C ILE A 296 9.74 -4.95 13.04
N LYS A 297 10.79 -5.30 13.79
CA LYS A 297 11.83 -4.35 14.20
C LYS A 297 12.62 -3.78 13.03
N ALA A 298 12.79 -4.56 11.96
CA ALA A 298 13.42 -4.08 10.73
C ALA A 298 12.54 -3.10 9.95
N ILE A 299 11.20 -3.35 9.89
CA ILE A 299 10.25 -2.45 9.22
C ILE A 299 10.07 -1.16 10.00
N PHE A 300 9.95 -1.26 11.32
CA PHE A 300 9.67 -0.15 12.24
C PHE A 300 10.84 0.03 13.22
N PRO A 301 11.89 0.75 12.81
CA PRO A 301 13.07 0.96 13.65
C PRO A 301 12.75 1.78 14.91
N GLN A 302 13.64 1.71 15.90
CA GLN A 302 13.48 2.31 17.22
C GLN A 302 12.26 1.71 17.95
N ASP A 303 11.46 2.52 18.63
CA ASP A 303 10.31 2.05 19.42
C ASP A 303 9.01 1.96 18.60
N LYS A 304 9.05 2.26 17.31
CA LYS A 304 7.87 2.22 16.44
C LYS A 304 7.27 0.81 16.29
N TRP A 305 8.09 -0.23 16.42
CA TRP A 305 7.61 -1.60 16.38
C TRP A 305 6.71 -1.94 17.58
N GLU A 306 6.96 -1.35 18.77
CA GLU A 306 6.10 -1.50 19.94
C GLU A 306 4.74 -0.83 19.68
N VAL A 307 4.74 0.42 19.19
CA VAL A 307 3.51 1.13 18.79
C VAL A 307 2.69 0.31 17.77
N PHE A 308 3.36 -0.34 16.82
CA PHE A 308 2.68 -1.20 15.87
C PHE A 308 2.02 -2.40 16.56
N LEU A 309 2.72 -3.09 17.45
CA LEU A 309 2.18 -4.24 18.18
C LEU A 309 1.06 -3.86 19.16
N ASP A 310 1.16 -2.71 19.84
CA ASP A 310 0.14 -2.20 20.74
C ASP A 310 -1.21 -1.94 20.02
N ASN A 311 -1.16 -1.62 18.73
CA ASN A 311 -2.35 -1.50 17.90
C ASN A 311 -2.93 -2.86 17.44
N CYS A 312 -2.24 -3.98 17.70
CA CYS A 312 -2.72 -5.33 17.40
C CYS A 312 -3.53 -5.87 18.57
N ALA A 313 -4.86 -5.87 18.46
CA ALA A 313 -5.74 -6.38 19.53
C ALA A 313 -5.57 -7.89 19.79
N VAL A 314 -5.07 -8.65 18.82
CA VAL A 314 -4.85 -10.10 18.89
C VAL A 314 -3.52 -10.43 18.25
N MET A 315 -2.71 -11.23 18.92
CA MET A 315 -1.50 -11.86 18.38
C MET A 315 -1.70 -13.38 18.35
N ILE A 316 -1.45 -13.98 17.19
CA ILE A 316 -1.49 -15.44 17.02
C ILE A 316 -0.07 -15.91 16.72
N TYR A 317 0.52 -16.69 17.61
CA TYR A 317 1.83 -17.27 17.42
C TYR A 317 1.69 -18.74 16.97
N LEU A 318 2.15 -19.04 15.75
CA LEU A 318 2.06 -20.35 15.13
C LEU A 318 3.38 -21.15 15.22
N GLY A 319 4.38 -20.58 15.88
CA GLY A 319 5.72 -21.14 15.97
C GLY A 319 6.73 -20.35 15.12
N SER A 320 8.00 -20.56 15.38
CA SER A 320 9.12 -19.98 14.62
C SER A 320 10.28 -20.96 14.55
N GLY A 321 11.20 -20.74 13.61
CA GLY A 321 12.39 -21.57 13.47
C GLY A 321 13.30 -21.52 14.71
N PRO A 322 14.15 -22.53 14.92
CA PRO A 322 15.00 -22.65 16.11
C PRO A 322 15.98 -21.49 16.31
N ALA A 323 16.34 -20.78 15.24
CA ALA A 323 17.24 -19.61 15.28
C ALA A 323 16.55 -18.26 15.56
N ALA A 324 15.22 -18.24 15.75
CA ALA A 324 14.45 -17.02 15.97
C ALA A 324 14.48 -16.59 17.46
N PHE A 325 15.66 -16.40 18.03
CA PHE A 325 15.86 -16.11 19.45
C PHE A 325 15.08 -14.89 19.94
N SER A 326 15.07 -13.79 19.20
CA SER A 326 14.33 -12.58 19.58
C SER A 326 12.81 -12.81 19.65
N THR A 327 12.28 -13.70 18.81
CA THR A 327 10.86 -14.07 18.83
C THR A 327 10.56 -14.95 20.03
N HIS A 328 11.40 -15.95 20.31
CA HIS A 328 11.25 -16.82 21.46
C HIS A 328 11.31 -16.03 22.78
N GLU A 329 12.28 -15.12 22.91
CA GLU A 329 12.41 -14.27 24.08
C GLU A 329 11.19 -13.35 24.26
N TYR A 330 10.71 -12.73 23.18
CA TYR A 330 9.53 -11.87 23.21
C TYR A 330 8.29 -12.63 23.66
N ILE A 331 8.00 -13.79 23.07
CA ILE A 331 6.85 -14.62 23.42
C ILE A 331 6.97 -15.13 24.87
N SER A 332 8.18 -15.55 25.29
CA SER A 332 8.43 -15.99 26.67
C SER A 332 8.13 -14.89 27.69
N LYS A 333 8.55 -13.64 27.40
CA LYS A 333 8.25 -12.48 28.26
C LYS A 333 6.75 -12.17 28.32
N LEU A 334 6.03 -12.31 27.20
CA LEU A 334 4.57 -12.11 27.17
C LEU A 334 3.81 -13.15 28.00
N LEU A 335 4.28 -14.39 28.03
CA LEU A 335 3.67 -15.46 28.81
C LEU A 335 3.91 -15.30 30.32
N GLY A 336 4.94 -14.54 30.71
CA GLY A 336 5.34 -14.35 32.07
C GLY A 336 6.04 -15.58 32.68
N GLU A 337 6.26 -15.54 33.95
CA GLU A 337 6.89 -16.62 34.71
C GLU A 337 5.82 -17.54 35.33
N MET A 338 6.04 -18.85 35.22
CA MET A 338 5.20 -19.85 35.86
C MET A 338 6.01 -20.60 36.92
N THR A 339 5.44 -20.74 38.10
CA THR A 339 6.02 -21.57 39.18
C THR A 339 5.87 -23.05 38.79
N ILE A 340 6.99 -23.75 38.66
CA ILE A 340 7.01 -25.19 38.41
C ILE A 340 7.47 -25.90 39.68
N ASP A 341 6.64 -26.80 40.20
CA ASP A 341 7.06 -27.73 41.23
C ASP A 341 7.97 -28.81 40.64
N THR A 342 9.25 -28.71 40.87
CA THR A 342 10.20 -29.76 40.47
C THR A 342 10.48 -30.66 41.68
N ARG A 343 10.22 -31.95 41.47
CA ARG A 343 10.58 -33.01 42.46
C ARG A 343 11.81 -33.73 41.92
N ASN A 344 12.87 -33.67 42.69
CA ASN A 344 14.09 -34.40 42.39
C ASN A 344 14.25 -35.52 43.43
N ASP A 345 13.97 -36.75 43.03
CA ASP A 345 14.13 -37.92 43.91
C ASP A 345 15.50 -38.57 43.62
N GLY A 346 16.46 -38.33 44.50
CA GLY A 346 17.78 -38.98 44.40
C GLY A 346 17.84 -40.16 45.39
N VAL A 347 18.10 -41.37 44.88
CA VAL A 347 18.40 -42.54 45.71
C VAL A 347 19.90 -42.77 45.71
N THR A 348 20.51 -42.65 46.88
CA THR A 348 21.92 -42.99 47.06
C THR A 348 22.01 -44.33 47.80
N THR A 349 22.56 -45.33 47.14
CA THR A 349 22.77 -46.66 47.74
C THR A 349 24.23 -46.77 48.18
N GLY A 350 24.48 -46.84 49.47
CA GLY A 350 25.82 -47.04 50.03
C GLY A 350 26.29 -48.49 49.91
N VAL A 351 27.62 -48.71 49.91
CA VAL A 351 28.27 -50.05 49.73
C VAL A 351 27.84 -51.09 50.82
N HIS A 352 27.19 -50.68 51.88
CA HIS A 352 26.70 -51.52 52.97
C HIS A 352 25.17 -51.61 53.06
N GLY A 353 24.43 -51.36 51.93
CA GLY A 353 23.00 -51.59 51.86
C GLY A 353 22.10 -50.55 52.50
N ASN A 354 22.62 -49.44 53.01
CA ASN A 354 21.80 -48.37 53.50
C ASN A 354 21.46 -47.41 52.36
N SER A 355 20.16 -47.28 52.04
CA SER A 355 19.65 -46.29 51.09
C SER A 355 19.14 -45.04 51.80
N SER A 356 19.58 -43.88 51.40
CA SER A 356 18.99 -42.60 51.79
C SER A 356 18.20 -42.00 50.65
N LEU A 357 16.94 -41.65 50.88
CA LEU A 357 16.08 -40.90 49.95
C LEU A 357 16.25 -39.40 50.25
N ASN A 358 16.73 -38.68 49.28
CA ASN A 358 16.83 -37.23 49.38
C ASN A 358 15.75 -36.59 48.48
N ASN A 359 14.70 -36.08 49.09
CA ASN A 359 13.61 -35.38 48.42
C ASN A 359 13.88 -33.88 48.51
N GLN A 360 14.29 -33.25 47.41
CA GLN A 360 14.34 -31.78 47.33
C GLN A 360 13.13 -31.28 46.52
N ARG A 361 12.29 -30.46 47.14
CA ARG A 361 11.31 -29.63 46.47
C ARG A 361 11.87 -28.24 46.34
N ALA A 362 12.03 -27.78 45.10
CA ALA A 362 12.30 -26.39 44.81
C ALA A 362 11.08 -25.83 44.09
N GLY A 363 10.35 -24.94 44.75
CA GLY A 363 9.36 -24.06 44.16
C GLY A 363 9.96 -22.67 43.99
N ARG A 364 9.88 -22.12 42.80
CA ARG A 364 10.04 -20.69 42.54
C ARG A 364 8.87 -20.22 41.72
#